data_f094b0d4de71589f87d3546179ed19e9
#
_entry.id   f094b0d4de71589f87d3546179ed19e9
#
_cell.length_a   1.000
_cell.length_b   1.000
_cell.length_c   1.000
_cell.angle_alpha   90.00
_cell.angle_beta   90.00
_cell.angle_gamma   90.00
#
_symmetry.space_group_name_H-M   'P 1'
#
loop_
_entity.id
_entity.type
_entity.pdbx_description
1 polymer ?
#
loop_
_entity_poly.entity_id
_entity_poly.type
_entity_poly.pdbx_seq_one_letter_code
_entity_poly.pdbx_strand_id
1 'polypeptide(L)'
;MKRFLTILGLCALPLTLTAPQMAAADGATDAVFSVAIRGITAGTLTVKGSESGGSYKASGVLQSGGLVGLVAKVKYTASASGRVKGNTFSPSRYDEKADTGKRKSSASMTYKGGVPSVSDYVAGPNVVKPSTQKGTVDPMTALYAAFRDVNKDEVCKLDVKMYDGKRRSQVKLATPRADGDMIKCDGEYRRLAGFSSEDMAEKSRFPFNLYYAKTADGRYRVEKVVTHTLYGNAVMKRK
;
A
#
# COMPACT_ATOMS: atom_id res chain seq x y z
N MET A 1 -24.06 -71.07 -40.34
CA MET A 1 -24.71 -70.19 -39.36
C MET A 1 -23.58 -69.34 -38.74
N LYS A 2 -23.39 -68.09 -39.20
CA LYS A 2 -22.35 -67.17 -38.70
C LYS A 2 -22.99 -66.16 -37.74
N ARG A 3 -22.57 -66.18 -36.44
CA ARG A 3 -23.01 -65.23 -35.45
C ARG A 3 -22.11 -63.93 -35.53
N PHE A 4 -22.71 -62.78 -35.84
CA PHE A 4 -22.09 -61.48 -35.75
C PHE A 4 -22.14 -61.02 -34.30
N LEU A 5 -20.99 -60.69 -33.72
CA LEU A 5 -20.87 -60.10 -32.39
C LEU A 5 -20.68 -58.59 -32.60
N THR A 6 -21.66 -57.79 -32.20
CA THR A 6 -21.63 -56.33 -32.24
C THR A 6 -21.00 -55.82 -30.97
N ILE A 7 -19.84 -55.21 -31.02
CA ILE A 7 -19.16 -54.54 -29.88
C ILE A 7 -19.66 -53.11 -29.84
N LEU A 8 -20.40 -52.77 -28.81
CA LEU A 8 -20.77 -51.39 -28.49
C LEU A 8 -19.58 -50.68 -27.77
N GLY A 9 -18.88 -49.80 -28.48
CA GLY A 9 -17.85 -48.95 -27.90
C GLY A 9 -18.46 -47.80 -27.08
N LEU A 10 -18.24 -47.82 -25.77
CA LEU A 10 -18.65 -46.76 -24.84
C LEU A 10 -17.58 -45.65 -24.88
N CYS A 11 -17.84 -44.54 -25.60
CA CYS A 11 -17.00 -43.32 -25.59
C CYS A 11 -17.20 -42.62 -24.26
N ALA A 12 -16.26 -42.73 -23.34
CA ALA A 12 -16.16 -41.89 -22.14
C ALA A 12 -15.56 -40.53 -22.51
N LEU A 13 -16.38 -39.47 -22.50
CA LEU A 13 -15.91 -38.10 -22.60
C LEU A 13 -15.32 -37.66 -21.25
N PRO A 14 -14.09 -37.14 -21.23
CA PRO A 14 -13.53 -36.57 -20.02
C PRO A 14 -14.23 -35.22 -19.72
N LEU A 15 -14.95 -35.14 -18.58
CA LEU A 15 -15.40 -33.88 -18.01
C LEU A 15 -14.19 -33.11 -17.52
N THR A 16 -13.73 -32.12 -18.28
CA THR A 16 -12.73 -31.15 -17.81
C THR A 16 -13.45 -30.18 -16.85
N LEU A 17 -13.23 -30.34 -15.54
CA LEU A 17 -13.58 -29.35 -14.53
C LEU A 17 -12.68 -28.12 -14.73
N THR A 18 -13.19 -27.11 -15.42
CA THR A 18 -12.58 -25.77 -15.41
C THR A 18 -12.87 -25.14 -14.06
N ALA A 19 -11.86 -25.09 -13.18
CA ALA A 19 -11.92 -24.31 -11.96
C ALA A 19 -12.16 -22.82 -12.33
N PRO A 20 -13.10 -22.12 -11.66
CA PRO A 20 -13.30 -20.70 -11.93
C PRO A 20 -12.00 -19.95 -11.60
N GLN A 21 -11.38 -19.39 -12.62
CA GLN A 21 -10.25 -18.49 -12.48
C GLN A 21 -10.82 -17.20 -11.88
N MET A 22 -10.59 -16.96 -10.56
CA MET A 22 -10.96 -15.70 -9.94
C MET A 22 -10.20 -14.59 -10.68
N ALA A 23 -10.89 -13.87 -11.54
CA ALA A 23 -10.37 -12.68 -12.18
C ALA A 23 -9.96 -11.70 -11.06
N ALA A 24 -8.70 -11.26 -11.08
CA ALA A 24 -8.28 -10.15 -10.22
C ALA A 24 -9.18 -8.97 -10.56
N ALA A 25 -9.83 -8.39 -9.56
CA ALA A 25 -10.73 -7.26 -9.78
C ALA A 25 -9.92 -6.10 -10.38
N ASP A 26 -10.19 -5.78 -11.63
CA ASP A 26 -9.64 -4.59 -12.27
C ASP A 26 -10.18 -3.36 -11.52
N GLY A 27 -9.30 -2.52 -10.99
CA GLY A 27 -9.68 -1.38 -10.18
C GLY A 27 -8.78 -0.19 -10.42
N ALA A 28 -9.38 0.99 -10.46
CA ALA A 28 -8.66 2.25 -10.47
C ALA A 28 -8.90 2.98 -9.15
N THR A 29 -7.85 3.57 -8.60
CA THR A 29 -7.88 4.48 -7.45
C THR A 29 -7.39 5.84 -7.92
N ASP A 30 -8.21 6.87 -7.72
CA ASP A 30 -7.81 8.27 -7.84
C ASP A 30 -8.31 9.00 -6.58
N ALA A 31 -7.41 9.33 -5.71
CA ALA A 31 -7.72 9.87 -4.41
C ALA A 31 -6.90 11.12 -4.11
N VAL A 32 -7.57 12.19 -3.76
CA VAL A 32 -6.97 13.43 -3.29
C VAL A 32 -7.44 13.69 -1.86
N PHE A 33 -6.49 13.84 -0.95
CA PHE A 33 -6.77 14.13 0.46
C PHE A 33 -6.26 15.53 0.81
N SER A 34 -7.08 16.28 1.53
CA SER A 34 -6.58 17.44 2.29
C SER A 34 -5.90 16.93 3.55
N VAL A 35 -4.73 17.46 3.86
CA VAL A 35 -3.95 17.12 5.05
C VAL A 35 -4.00 18.32 6.00
N ALA A 36 -4.43 18.10 7.25
CA ALA A 36 -4.43 19.10 8.30
C ALA A 36 -3.66 18.58 9.52
N ILE A 37 -2.90 19.45 10.18
CA ILE A 37 -2.20 19.19 11.45
C ILE A 37 -2.70 20.20 12.46
N ARG A 38 -3.19 19.74 13.62
CA ARG A 38 -3.83 20.57 14.65
C ARG A 38 -4.91 21.49 14.08
N GLY A 39 -5.69 21.01 13.09
CA GLY A 39 -6.74 21.77 12.43
C GLY A 39 -6.27 22.74 11.34
N ILE A 40 -4.97 22.96 11.18
CA ILE A 40 -4.40 23.87 10.17
C ILE A 40 -4.10 23.06 8.90
N THR A 41 -4.57 23.57 7.74
CA THR A 41 -4.24 22.94 6.44
C THR A 41 -2.73 22.94 6.20
N ALA A 42 -2.18 21.75 6.06
CA ALA A 42 -0.75 21.51 5.89
C ALA A 42 -0.37 21.10 4.46
N GLY A 43 -1.34 20.62 3.67
CA GLY A 43 -1.05 20.22 2.30
C GLY A 43 -2.08 19.27 1.69
N THR A 44 -1.63 18.54 0.69
CA THR A 44 -2.42 17.53 -0.02
C THR A 44 -1.62 16.25 -0.21
N LEU A 45 -2.31 15.12 -0.14
CA LEU A 45 -1.82 13.81 -0.58
C LEU A 45 -2.68 13.36 -1.76
N THR A 46 -2.05 13.06 -2.88
CA THR A 46 -2.69 12.41 -4.02
C THR A 46 -2.19 10.97 -4.11
N VAL A 47 -3.08 10.01 -4.28
CA VAL A 47 -2.77 8.60 -4.50
C VAL A 47 -3.54 8.15 -5.74
N LYS A 48 -2.80 7.68 -6.74
CA LYS A 48 -3.37 7.10 -7.96
C LYS A 48 -2.84 5.70 -8.16
N GLY A 49 -3.65 4.82 -8.68
CA GLY A 49 -3.21 3.49 -9.04
C GLY A 49 -4.24 2.72 -9.83
N SER A 50 -3.80 1.63 -10.43
CA SER A 50 -4.65 0.72 -11.17
C SER A 50 -4.17 -0.72 -10.99
N GLU A 51 -5.11 -1.64 -10.99
CA GLU A 51 -4.87 -3.08 -11.01
C GLU A 51 -5.49 -3.66 -12.27
N SER A 52 -4.74 -4.47 -13.02
CA SER A 52 -5.24 -5.19 -14.18
C SER A 52 -4.40 -6.43 -14.44
N GLY A 53 -5.06 -7.57 -14.73
CA GLY A 53 -4.40 -8.83 -15.05
C GLY A 53 -3.41 -9.31 -13.98
N GLY A 54 -3.67 -9.02 -12.70
CA GLY A 54 -2.79 -9.36 -11.57
C GLY A 54 -1.52 -8.52 -11.51
N SER A 55 -1.49 -7.38 -12.20
CA SER A 55 -0.43 -6.37 -12.12
C SER A 55 -1.00 -5.10 -11.48
N TYR A 56 -0.15 -4.30 -10.83
CA TYR A 56 -0.52 -2.98 -10.34
C TYR A 56 0.51 -1.94 -10.77
N LYS A 57 0.02 -0.70 -10.89
CA LYS A 57 0.82 0.53 -10.97
C LYS A 57 0.25 1.52 -9.96
N ALA A 58 1.13 2.20 -9.24
CA ALA A 58 0.72 3.20 -8.26
C ALA A 58 1.64 4.42 -8.32
N SER A 59 1.09 5.58 -8.01
CA SER A 59 1.84 6.83 -7.86
C SER A 59 1.25 7.69 -6.75
N GLY A 60 2.08 8.49 -6.11
CA GLY A 60 1.66 9.38 -5.05
C GLY A 60 2.41 10.69 -5.07
N VAL A 61 1.71 11.74 -4.63
CA VAL A 61 2.30 13.07 -4.44
C VAL A 61 1.82 13.60 -3.08
N LEU A 62 2.76 13.82 -2.18
CA LEU A 62 2.54 14.58 -0.96
C LEU A 62 3.20 15.95 -1.11
N GLN A 63 2.43 17.02 -0.96
CA GLN A 63 2.97 18.37 -1.03
C GLN A 63 2.38 19.25 0.05
N SER A 64 3.23 20.11 0.61
CA SER A 64 2.79 21.15 1.54
C SER A 64 1.90 22.18 0.85
N GLY A 65 0.98 22.76 1.61
CA GLY A 65 0.04 23.79 1.14
C GLY A 65 -0.58 24.53 2.31
N GLY A 66 -1.52 25.44 2.00
CA GLY A 66 -2.11 26.30 3.01
C GLY A 66 -1.05 27.16 3.71
N LEU A 67 -1.28 27.48 4.98
CA LEU A 67 -0.35 28.29 5.79
C LEU A 67 1.02 27.59 5.96
N VAL A 68 1.05 26.27 6.08
CA VAL A 68 2.31 25.51 6.20
C VAL A 68 3.15 25.62 4.93
N GLY A 69 2.53 25.64 3.75
CA GLY A 69 3.21 25.77 2.47
C GLY A 69 3.90 27.12 2.26
N LEU A 70 3.52 28.15 3.01
CA LEU A 70 4.16 29.46 2.99
C LEU A 70 5.53 29.44 3.69
N VAL A 71 5.69 28.61 4.71
CA VAL A 71 6.89 28.55 5.55
C VAL A 71 7.76 27.31 5.30
N ALA A 72 7.18 26.24 4.77
CA ALA A 72 7.87 24.99 4.49
C ALA A 72 7.39 24.39 3.16
N LYS A 73 8.21 24.49 2.13
CA LYS A 73 7.95 23.89 0.81
C LYS A 73 8.44 22.44 0.83
N VAL A 74 7.51 21.51 0.91
CA VAL A 74 7.80 20.06 0.92
C VAL A 74 7.05 19.41 -0.22
N LYS A 75 7.74 18.59 -1.02
CA LYS A 75 7.13 17.77 -2.06
C LYS A 75 7.81 16.41 -2.11
N TYR A 76 7.00 15.36 -1.96
CA TYR A 76 7.38 13.96 -2.20
C TYR A 76 6.59 13.44 -3.38
N THR A 77 7.29 12.81 -4.32
CA THR A 77 6.66 12.08 -5.43
C THR A 77 7.19 10.66 -5.41
N ALA A 78 6.31 9.68 -5.53
CA ALA A 78 6.72 8.29 -5.60
C ALA A 78 5.90 7.54 -6.65
N SER A 79 6.49 6.50 -7.21
CA SER A 79 5.80 5.54 -8.08
C SER A 79 6.26 4.12 -7.77
N ALA A 80 5.36 3.17 -7.95
CA ALA A 80 5.64 1.74 -7.81
C ALA A 80 4.87 0.93 -8.85
N SER A 81 5.40 -0.23 -9.17
CA SER A 81 4.71 -1.22 -10.01
C SER A 81 5.11 -2.62 -9.63
N GLY A 82 4.27 -3.59 -9.92
CA GLY A 82 4.53 -4.99 -9.62
C GLY A 82 3.33 -5.88 -9.89
N ARG A 83 3.27 -6.99 -9.16
CA ARG A 83 2.17 -7.96 -9.20
C ARG A 83 1.32 -7.84 -7.94
N VAL A 84 0.03 -8.14 -8.08
CA VAL A 84 -0.91 -8.17 -6.96
C VAL A 84 -1.81 -9.41 -7.07
N LYS A 85 -2.07 -10.04 -5.92
CA LYS A 85 -3.05 -11.13 -5.78
C LYS A 85 -3.79 -10.93 -4.46
N GLY A 86 -5.06 -10.48 -4.53
CA GLY A 86 -5.80 -10.03 -3.36
C GLY A 86 -5.03 -8.93 -2.61
N ASN A 87 -4.78 -9.11 -1.33
CA ASN A 87 -4.02 -8.16 -0.49
C ASN A 87 -2.48 -8.39 -0.52
N THR A 88 -1.99 -9.30 -1.37
CA THR A 88 -0.55 -9.59 -1.45
C THR A 88 0.07 -8.87 -2.63
N PHE A 89 0.96 -7.94 -2.32
CA PHE A 89 1.71 -7.15 -3.29
C PHE A 89 3.14 -7.67 -3.42
N SER A 90 3.61 -7.77 -4.67
CA SER A 90 4.97 -8.16 -5.02
C SER A 90 5.56 -7.07 -5.93
N PRO A 91 6.25 -6.07 -5.37
CA PRO A 91 6.83 -4.99 -6.15
C PRO A 91 7.87 -5.50 -7.15
N SER A 92 8.00 -4.78 -8.27
CA SER A 92 9.08 -4.95 -9.25
C SER A 92 9.97 -3.73 -9.29
N ARG A 93 9.38 -2.53 -9.15
CA ARG A 93 10.08 -1.26 -9.21
C ARG A 93 9.45 -0.22 -8.29
N TYR A 94 10.30 0.61 -7.71
CA TYR A 94 9.95 1.79 -6.93
C TYR A 94 10.91 2.92 -7.25
N ASP A 95 10.38 4.13 -7.40
CA ASP A 95 11.14 5.37 -7.57
C ASP A 95 10.53 6.46 -6.69
N GLU A 96 11.37 7.24 -6.01
CA GLU A 96 10.98 8.36 -5.15
C GLU A 96 11.84 9.58 -5.43
N LYS A 97 11.24 10.77 -5.36
CA LYS A 97 11.93 12.07 -5.30
C LYS A 97 11.32 12.88 -4.16
N ALA A 98 12.19 13.43 -3.32
CA ALA A 98 11.82 14.29 -2.21
C ALA A 98 12.51 15.65 -2.35
N ASP A 99 11.75 16.71 -2.16
CA ASP A 99 12.23 18.07 -2.02
C ASP A 99 11.63 18.67 -0.74
N THR A 100 12.45 18.96 0.24
CA THR A 100 12.04 19.55 1.52
C THR A 100 12.25 21.07 1.56
N GLY A 101 12.58 21.67 0.42
CA GLY A 101 13.00 23.07 0.33
C GLY A 101 14.45 23.30 0.80
N LYS A 102 14.92 22.49 1.75
CA LYS A 102 16.30 22.53 2.26
C LYS A 102 17.19 21.44 1.65
N ARG A 103 16.62 20.31 1.26
CA ARG A 103 17.34 19.16 0.70
C ARG A 103 16.49 18.48 -0.36
N LYS A 104 17.17 18.06 -1.45
CA LYS A 104 16.60 17.17 -2.46
C LYS A 104 17.24 15.80 -2.33
N SER A 105 16.45 14.76 -2.50
CA SER A 105 16.90 13.37 -2.50
C SER A 105 16.07 12.52 -3.45
N SER A 106 16.64 11.41 -3.89
CA SER A 106 15.94 10.39 -4.67
C SER A 106 16.31 9.02 -4.15
N ALA A 107 15.43 8.06 -4.35
CA ALA A 107 15.67 6.65 -4.11
C ALA A 107 15.03 5.83 -5.23
N SER A 108 15.72 4.79 -5.68
CA SER A 108 15.20 3.83 -6.65
C SER A 108 15.47 2.42 -6.16
N MET A 109 14.47 1.56 -6.28
CA MET A 109 14.59 0.13 -5.93
C MET A 109 14.00 -0.74 -7.04
N THR A 110 14.67 -1.86 -7.29
CA THR A 110 14.13 -2.97 -8.10
C THR A 110 14.04 -4.21 -7.23
N TYR A 111 13.17 -5.15 -7.61
CA TYR A 111 12.95 -6.38 -6.84
C TYR A 111 13.17 -7.60 -7.73
N LYS A 112 13.95 -8.58 -7.24
CA LYS A 112 14.12 -9.88 -7.86
C LYS A 112 13.84 -10.98 -6.85
N GLY A 113 12.86 -11.85 -7.14
CA GLY A 113 12.45 -12.90 -6.20
C GLY A 113 11.96 -12.36 -4.85
N GLY A 114 11.38 -11.13 -4.83
CA GLY A 114 10.91 -10.46 -3.62
C GLY A 114 12.03 -9.84 -2.76
N VAL A 115 13.27 -9.79 -3.26
CA VAL A 115 14.40 -9.14 -2.58
C VAL A 115 14.68 -7.80 -3.25
N PRO A 116 14.66 -6.67 -2.51
CA PRO A 116 14.97 -5.36 -3.04
C PRO A 116 16.45 -5.20 -3.34
N SER A 117 16.76 -4.40 -4.37
CA SER A 117 18.07 -3.85 -4.68
C SER A 117 17.94 -2.34 -4.78
N VAL A 118 18.77 -1.59 -4.09
CA VAL A 118 18.77 -0.11 -4.03
C VAL A 118 19.87 0.42 -4.91
N SER A 119 19.56 1.36 -5.81
CA SER A 119 20.53 1.88 -6.81
C SER A 119 21.75 2.54 -6.18
N ASP A 120 21.53 3.38 -5.15
CA ASP A 120 22.60 4.16 -4.49
C ASP A 120 22.70 3.71 -3.01
N TYR A 121 22.78 2.39 -2.80
CA TYR A 121 22.87 1.85 -1.45
C TYR A 121 24.20 2.23 -0.79
N VAL A 122 24.11 2.87 0.35
CA VAL A 122 25.25 3.18 1.22
C VAL A 122 25.03 2.49 2.57
N ALA A 123 25.94 1.60 2.91
CA ALA A 123 25.92 0.94 4.23
C ALA A 123 26.20 1.96 5.35
N GLY A 124 25.60 1.72 6.51
CA GLY A 124 25.79 2.56 7.69
C GLY A 124 25.30 1.87 8.94
N PRO A 125 25.62 2.39 10.14
CA PRO A 125 25.33 1.73 11.42
C PRO A 125 23.82 1.46 11.62
N ASN A 126 22.96 2.33 11.09
CA ASN A 126 21.50 2.19 11.20
C ASN A 126 20.84 1.92 9.85
N VAL A 127 21.58 1.33 8.87
CA VAL A 127 21.04 1.02 7.56
C VAL A 127 20.86 -0.48 7.40
N VAL A 128 19.64 -0.91 7.12
CA VAL A 128 19.33 -2.33 6.93
C VAL A 128 19.77 -2.78 5.54
N LYS A 129 20.47 -3.92 5.46
CA LYS A 129 20.93 -4.47 4.17
C LYS A 129 19.75 -4.90 3.29
N PRO A 130 19.69 -4.48 2.01
CA PRO A 130 18.61 -4.84 1.08
C PRO A 130 18.42 -6.35 0.94
N SER A 131 19.51 -7.13 0.89
CA SER A 131 19.48 -8.59 0.75
C SER A 131 18.73 -9.32 1.88
N THR A 132 18.60 -8.68 3.05
CA THR A 132 17.86 -9.23 4.21
C THR A 132 16.38 -8.85 4.20
N GLN A 133 15.91 -8.10 3.18
CA GLN A 133 14.55 -7.54 3.14
C GLN A 133 13.59 -8.30 2.21
N LYS A 134 13.81 -9.61 2.06
CA LYS A 134 12.91 -10.46 1.26
C LYS A 134 11.48 -10.37 1.79
N GLY A 135 10.53 -10.19 0.87
CA GLY A 135 9.09 -10.13 1.18
C GLY A 135 8.62 -8.78 1.73
N THR A 136 9.46 -7.75 1.77
CA THR A 136 9.00 -6.38 2.03
C THR A 136 8.48 -5.74 0.74
N VAL A 137 7.58 -4.76 0.89
CA VAL A 137 7.17 -3.86 -0.19
C VAL A 137 7.88 -2.51 -0.02
N ASP A 138 7.81 -1.65 -1.04
CA ASP A 138 8.24 -0.25 -0.96
C ASP A 138 7.16 0.63 -0.31
N PRO A 139 7.51 1.89 0.09
CA PRO A 139 6.57 2.81 0.71
C PRO A 139 5.35 3.17 -0.16
N MET A 140 5.53 3.31 -1.49
CA MET A 140 4.40 3.64 -2.37
C MET A 140 3.44 2.46 -2.51
N THR A 141 3.96 1.24 -2.60
CA THR A 141 3.14 0.03 -2.59
C THR A 141 2.37 -0.10 -1.28
N ALA A 142 3.00 0.14 -0.12
CA ALA A 142 2.31 0.11 1.17
C ALA A 142 1.22 1.18 1.27
N LEU A 143 1.49 2.39 0.78
CA LEU A 143 0.52 3.47 0.71
C LEU A 143 -0.66 3.11 -0.18
N TYR A 144 -0.40 2.60 -1.38
CA TYR A 144 -1.44 2.17 -2.32
C TYR A 144 -2.29 1.04 -1.73
N ALA A 145 -1.66 0.04 -1.13
CA ALA A 145 -2.36 -1.07 -0.48
C ALA A 145 -3.32 -0.59 0.64
N ALA A 146 -2.95 0.49 1.35
CA ALA A 146 -3.79 1.06 2.40
C ALA A 146 -4.93 1.95 1.88
N PHE A 147 -4.77 2.58 0.70
CA PHE A 147 -5.68 3.62 0.20
C PHE A 147 -6.50 3.20 -1.02
N ARG A 148 -6.20 2.05 -1.65
CA ARG A 148 -7.00 1.53 -2.75
C ARG A 148 -8.43 1.19 -2.31
N ASP A 149 -9.36 1.24 -3.23
CA ASP A 149 -10.70 0.76 -2.98
C ASP A 149 -10.67 -0.78 -2.84
N VAL A 150 -11.34 -1.34 -1.83
CA VAL A 150 -11.26 -2.75 -1.47
C VAL A 150 -12.64 -3.41 -1.41
N ASN A 151 -12.70 -4.73 -1.49
CA ASN A 151 -13.92 -5.49 -1.24
C ASN A 151 -14.23 -5.53 0.27
N LYS A 152 -15.47 -5.84 0.64
CA LYS A 152 -15.92 -5.89 2.04
C LYS A 152 -15.06 -6.81 2.91
N ASP A 153 -14.66 -7.94 2.38
CA ASP A 153 -13.85 -8.95 3.07
C ASP A 153 -12.38 -8.54 3.24
N GLU A 154 -11.91 -7.50 2.53
CA GLU A 154 -10.56 -6.94 2.63
C GLU A 154 -10.47 -5.76 3.60
N VAL A 155 -11.61 -5.17 4.00
CA VAL A 155 -11.65 -4.01 4.90
C VAL A 155 -10.95 -4.34 6.23
N CYS A 156 -10.06 -3.45 6.69
CA CYS A 156 -9.20 -3.60 7.87
C CYS A 156 -8.21 -4.79 7.82
N LYS A 157 -8.00 -5.41 6.66
CA LYS A 157 -7.11 -6.56 6.52
C LYS A 157 -5.84 -6.19 5.75
N LEU A 158 -5.00 -5.38 6.36
CA LEU A 158 -3.68 -5.04 5.83
C LEU A 158 -2.61 -5.39 6.88
N ASP A 159 -1.57 -6.09 6.47
CA ASP A 159 -0.36 -6.30 7.27
C ASP A 159 0.83 -6.40 6.31
N VAL A 160 1.53 -5.28 6.11
CA VAL A 160 2.67 -5.20 5.19
C VAL A 160 3.91 -4.68 5.89
N LYS A 161 5.02 -5.36 5.69
CA LYS A 161 6.35 -4.86 6.03
C LYS A 161 6.89 -4.10 4.84
N MET A 162 7.38 -2.90 5.06
CA MET A 162 7.96 -2.07 4.01
C MET A 162 9.41 -1.74 4.28
N TYR A 163 10.15 -1.52 3.20
CA TYR A 163 11.54 -1.11 3.19
C TYR A 163 11.70 0.10 2.29
N ASP A 164 12.30 1.19 2.80
CA ASP A 164 12.44 2.47 2.11
C ASP A 164 13.85 2.67 1.48
N GLY A 165 14.65 1.60 1.43
CA GLY A 165 16.04 1.64 0.98
C GLY A 165 17.05 1.72 2.13
N LYS A 166 16.61 2.02 3.36
CA LYS A 166 17.44 2.15 4.56
C LYS A 166 16.81 1.50 5.79
N ARG A 167 15.50 1.63 5.95
CA ARG A 167 14.74 1.30 7.16
C ARG A 167 13.65 0.29 6.85
N ARG A 168 13.35 -0.57 7.80
CA ARG A 168 12.20 -1.48 7.76
C ARG A 168 11.14 -1.02 8.72
N SER A 169 9.92 -0.95 8.25
CA SER A 169 8.73 -0.61 9.03
C SER A 169 7.60 -1.59 8.73
N GLN A 170 6.48 -1.45 9.43
CA GLN A 170 5.26 -2.21 9.19
C GLN A 170 4.06 -1.27 9.23
N VAL A 171 3.11 -1.51 8.35
CA VAL A 171 1.76 -0.93 8.41
C VAL A 171 0.78 -2.07 8.60
N LYS A 172 -0.03 -1.98 9.64
CA LYS A 172 -1.05 -2.97 9.95
C LYS A 172 -2.39 -2.29 10.20
N LEU A 173 -3.46 -2.86 9.64
CA LEU A 173 -4.85 -2.53 9.98
C LEU A 173 -5.48 -3.72 10.71
N ALA A 174 -6.37 -3.45 11.63
CA ALA A 174 -7.10 -4.45 12.38
C ALA A 174 -8.46 -3.91 12.84
N THR A 175 -9.26 -4.78 13.44
CA THR A 175 -10.45 -4.48 14.23
C THR A 175 -11.44 -3.53 13.55
N PRO A 176 -12.24 -4.04 12.58
CA PRO A 176 -13.30 -3.24 12.00
C PRO A 176 -14.37 -2.91 13.05
N ARG A 177 -14.79 -1.65 13.10
CA ARG A 177 -15.89 -1.15 13.95
C ARG A 177 -16.79 -0.24 13.15
N ALA A 178 -18.09 -0.30 13.38
CA ALA A 178 -19.03 0.67 12.82
C ALA A 178 -18.78 2.06 13.44
N ASP A 179 -18.82 3.09 12.60
CA ASP A 179 -18.74 4.50 13.02
C ASP A 179 -19.69 5.32 12.12
N GLY A 180 -20.95 5.42 12.51
CA GLY A 180 -22.04 5.88 11.65
C GLY A 180 -22.15 5.01 10.39
N ASP A 181 -22.16 5.65 9.23
CA ASP A 181 -22.23 4.97 7.92
C ASP A 181 -20.87 4.45 7.43
N MET A 182 -19.81 4.63 8.24
CA MET A 182 -18.45 4.21 7.90
C MET A 182 -18.01 2.99 8.73
N ILE A 183 -16.96 2.34 8.22
CA ILE A 183 -16.22 1.33 8.98
C ILE A 183 -14.88 1.96 9.39
N LYS A 184 -14.65 2.02 10.70
CA LYS A 184 -13.39 2.45 11.28
C LYS A 184 -12.49 1.25 11.50
N CYS A 185 -11.25 1.34 11.00
CA CYS A 185 -10.19 0.37 11.25
C CYS A 185 -9.12 0.99 12.17
N ASP A 186 -8.73 0.25 13.20
CA ASP A 186 -7.54 0.59 13.95
C ASP A 186 -6.31 0.27 13.10
N GLY A 187 -5.34 1.15 13.10
CA GLY A 187 -4.10 1.01 12.35
C GLY A 187 -2.88 1.34 13.19
N GLU A 188 -1.76 0.79 12.80
CA GLU A 188 -0.46 1.09 13.39
C GLU A 188 0.62 1.13 12.31
N TYR A 189 1.40 2.21 12.30
CA TYR A 189 2.71 2.22 11.69
C TYR A 189 3.75 1.92 12.78
N ARG A 190 4.65 0.97 12.51
CA ARG A 190 5.69 0.54 13.45
C ARG A 190 7.08 0.64 12.82
N ARG A 191 8.02 1.27 13.51
CA ARG A 191 9.45 1.20 13.23
C ARG A 191 9.95 -0.19 13.63
N LEU A 192 10.67 -0.89 12.74
CA LEU A 192 11.17 -2.24 13.00
C LEU A 192 12.69 -2.32 13.06
N ALA A 193 13.38 -1.74 12.08
CA ALA A 193 14.85 -1.77 11.99
C ALA A 193 15.37 -0.62 11.13
N GLY A 194 16.63 -0.25 11.30
CA GLY A 194 17.26 0.82 10.53
C GLY A 194 17.02 2.22 11.11
N PHE A 195 16.51 2.31 12.32
CA PHE A 195 16.32 3.55 13.08
C PHE A 195 17.40 3.67 14.14
N SER A 196 17.75 4.90 14.53
CA SER A 196 18.66 5.12 15.65
C SER A 196 18.02 4.68 16.96
N SER A 197 18.86 4.44 17.99
CA SER A 197 18.36 4.14 19.35
C SER A 197 17.50 5.28 19.89
N GLU A 198 17.86 6.52 19.57
CA GLU A 198 17.11 7.72 19.91
C GLU A 198 15.73 7.74 19.26
N ASP A 199 15.65 7.52 17.94
CA ASP A 199 14.38 7.39 17.21
C ASP A 199 13.47 6.31 17.80
N MET A 200 14.06 5.17 18.19
CA MET A 200 13.30 4.05 18.76
C MET A 200 12.81 4.34 20.18
N ALA A 201 13.62 5.02 20.97
CA ALA A 201 13.26 5.45 22.32
C ALA A 201 12.22 6.56 22.33
N GLU A 202 12.31 7.52 21.37
CA GLU A 202 11.32 8.57 21.22
C GLU A 202 9.93 8.03 20.90
N LYS A 203 9.83 7.24 19.85
CA LYS A 203 8.56 6.60 19.46
C LYS A 203 8.78 5.53 18.38
N SER A 204 8.40 4.30 18.65
CA SER A 204 8.48 3.20 17.68
C SER A 204 7.12 2.79 17.09
N ARG A 205 6.00 3.22 17.69
CA ARG A 205 4.63 2.86 17.32
C ARG A 205 3.79 4.11 17.13
N PHE A 206 3.12 4.20 16.00
CA PHE A 206 2.29 5.35 15.60
C PHE A 206 0.88 4.84 15.26
N PRO A 207 -0.05 4.89 16.21
CA PRO A 207 -1.43 4.48 15.96
C PRO A 207 -2.13 5.48 15.03
N PHE A 208 -3.02 4.96 14.19
CA PHE A 208 -3.89 5.75 13.35
C PHE A 208 -5.23 5.03 13.16
N ASN A 209 -6.21 5.73 12.61
CA ASN A 209 -7.48 5.15 12.22
C ASN A 209 -7.76 5.45 10.76
N LEU A 210 -8.15 4.42 9.99
CA LEU A 210 -8.74 4.57 8.67
C LEU A 210 -10.26 4.44 8.76
N TYR A 211 -10.96 5.27 7.99
CA TYR A 211 -12.42 5.26 7.90
C TYR A 211 -12.80 4.97 6.46
N TYR A 212 -13.52 3.88 6.26
CA TYR A 212 -14.01 3.43 4.97
C TYR A 212 -15.49 3.73 4.82
N ALA A 213 -15.88 4.32 3.69
CA ALA A 213 -17.27 4.41 3.25
C ALA A 213 -17.54 3.42 2.12
N LYS A 214 -18.78 2.94 2.03
CA LYS A 214 -19.23 2.10 0.92
C LYS A 214 -19.46 2.98 -0.32
N THR A 215 -18.93 2.55 -1.46
CA THR A 215 -19.11 3.20 -2.76
C THR A 215 -20.36 2.67 -3.48
N ALA A 216 -20.81 3.35 -4.52
CA ALA A 216 -21.99 2.96 -5.27
C ALA A 216 -21.82 1.58 -5.97
N ASP A 217 -20.60 1.21 -6.34
CA ASP A 217 -20.24 -0.09 -6.92
C ASP A 217 -20.09 -1.21 -5.87
N GLY A 218 -20.36 -0.91 -4.59
CA GLY A 218 -20.34 -1.87 -3.49
C GLY A 218 -18.98 -2.11 -2.85
N ARG A 219 -17.92 -1.45 -3.34
CA ARG A 219 -16.58 -1.48 -2.75
C ARG A 219 -16.51 -0.57 -1.52
N TYR A 220 -15.36 -0.54 -0.88
CA TYR A 220 -15.09 0.29 0.29
C TYR A 220 -13.88 1.16 0.01
N ARG A 221 -14.01 2.45 0.31
CA ARG A 221 -13.07 3.52 -0.02
C ARG A 221 -12.66 4.25 1.23
N VAL A 222 -11.37 4.56 1.35
CA VAL A 222 -10.86 5.40 2.45
C VAL A 222 -11.32 6.85 2.24
N GLU A 223 -12.09 7.37 3.20
CA GLU A 223 -12.58 8.75 3.22
C GLU A 223 -11.82 9.63 4.21
N LYS A 224 -11.34 9.03 5.29
CA LYS A 224 -10.66 9.78 6.35
C LYS A 224 -9.56 8.95 6.99
N VAL A 225 -8.46 9.61 7.34
CA VAL A 225 -7.41 9.05 8.20
C VAL A 225 -7.18 10.01 9.36
N VAL A 226 -7.06 9.47 10.57
CA VAL A 226 -6.72 10.23 11.77
C VAL A 226 -5.49 9.59 12.41
N THR A 227 -4.46 10.37 12.69
CA THR A 227 -3.25 9.88 13.33
C THR A 227 -2.71 10.89 14.35
N HIS A 228 -2.02 10.35 15.36
CA HIS A 228 -1.31 11.15 16.35
C HIS A 228 0.18 11.19 15.97
N THR A 229 0.60 12.33 15.45
CA THR A 229 2.01 12.56 15.10
C THR A 229 2.77 13.17 16.29
N LEU A 230 4.10 13.29 16.16
CA LEU A 230 4.92 14.04 17.11
C LEU A 230 4.55 15.53 17.16
N TYR A 231 3.94 16.05 16.09
CA TYR A 231 3.52 17.45 15.99
C TYR A 231 2.06 17.70 16.37
N GLY A 232 1.35 16.65 16.86
CA GLY A 232 -0.06 16.67 17.23
C GLY A 232 -0.94 15.85 16.29
N ASN A 233 -2.25 16.02 16.42
CA ASN A 233 -3.22 15.27 15.60
C ASN A 233 -3.15 15.70 14.14
N ALA A 234 -2.97 14.75 13.25
CA ALA A 234 -3.10 14.94 11.82
C ALA A 234 -4.36 14.24 11.31
N VAL A 235 -5.07 14.91 10.41
CA VAL A 235 -6.28 14.41 9.77
C VAL A 235 -6.12 14.55 8.27
N MET A 236 -6.37 13.46 7.55
CA MET A 236 -6.52 13.48 6.10
C MET A 236 -7.97 13.21 5.77
N LYS A 237 -8.58 14.03 4.93
CA LYS A 237 -9.95 13.87 4.42
C LYS A 237 -9.91 13.86 2.91
N ARG A 238 -10.61 12.89 2.31
CA ARG A 238 -10.80 12.84 0.85
C ARG A 238 -11.55 14.10 0.40
N LYS A 239 -11.16 14.63 -0.78
CA LYS A 239 -11.83 15.74 -1.47
C LYS A 239 -12.85 15.23 -2.46
#